data_0f0dd12c374d9f1f52fc525c659d1b9e
#
_entry.id   0f0dd12c374d9f1f52fc525c659d1b9e
#
_cell.length_a   1.000
_cell.length_b   1.000
_cell.length_c   1.000
_cell.angle_alpha   90.00
_cell.angle_beta   90.00
_cell.angle_gamma   90.00
#
_symmetry.space_group_name_H-M   'P 1'
#
loop_
_entity.id
_entity.type
_entity.pdbx_description
1 polymer ?
#
loop_
_entity_poly.entity_id
_entity_poly.type
_entity_poly.pdbx_seq_one_letter_code
_entity_poly.pdbx_strand_id
1 'polypeptide(L)'
;MVGGYVKLIYPDGNYTKEDVEEILKISLEMRRRVKEQLKKLGGMEFYDINFSYIDNETFEEHYVSVPEQSGGKLIPEGICNPGQIYTVSRGKSGMIGVFRLESQALPGTGKFERTGLGSERDAKEASNTAFNYLKANGNKISGAISTVNTDYIINYQDLQGIGMTSTLALPTLIALASIALGKPTVGAVAVLGEISISGTLIKMDNLADTLQVCLDSGAKKVLLPMMCAADFGTVPPELLGSFQIIFYNSAEDAVFKALGVE
;
A
#
# COMPACT_ATOMS: atom_id res chain seq x y z
N MET A 1 -9.74 6.74 -19.65
CA MET A 1 -9.45 7.53 -20.86
C MET A 1 -8.75 6.71 -21.95
N VAL A 2 -7.81 5.84 -21.63
CA VAL A 2 -7.13 4.98 -22.64
C VAL A 2 -8.12 4.06 -23.35
N GLY A 3 -9.05 3.44 -22.63
CA GLY A 3 -10.09 2.60 -23.25
C GLY A 3 -10.96 3.34 -24.26
N GLY A 4 -11.13 4.66 -24.14
CA GLY A 4 -11.80 5.49 -25.13
C GLY A 4 -10.97 5.70 -26.40
N TYR A 5 -9.65 5.83 -26.26
CA TYR A 5 -8.75 5.98 -27.42
C TYR A 5 -8.57 4.66 -28.17
N VAL A 6 -8.46 3.53 -27.47
CA VAL A 6 -8.39 2.21 -28.08
C VAL A 6 -9.65 1.93 -28.90
N LYS A 7 -10.85 2.21 -28.36
CA LYS A 7 -12.12 2.09 -29.10
C LYS A 7 -12.24 3.04 -30.30
N LEU A 8 -11.60 4.21 -30.26
CA LEU A 8 -11.58 5.17 -31.38
C LEU A 8 -10.67 4.69 -32.52
N ILE A 9 -9.54 4.07 -32.21
CA ILE A 9 -8.54 3.59 -33.15
C ILE A 9 -8.91 2.20 -33.69
N TYR A 10 -9.47 1.36 -32.84
CA TYR A 10 -9.89 -0.01 -33.16
C TYR A 10 -11.38 -0.22 -32.83
N PRO A 11 -12.30 0.37 -33.63
CA PRO A 11 -13.74 0.30 -33.37
C PRO A 11 -14.29 -1.12 -33.42
N ASP A 12 -13.61 -2.03 -34.10
CA ASP A 12 -14.02 -3.43 -34.29
C ASP A 12 -13.55 -4.34 -33.12
N GLY A 13 -12.86 -3.77 -32.12
CA GLY A 13 -12.34 -4.53 -30.97
C GLY A 13 -11.15 -5.44 -31.30
N ASN A 14 -10.63 -5.41 -32.51
CA ASN A 14 -9.47 -6.20 -32.94
C ASN A 14 -8.18 -5.43 -32.69
N TYR A 15 -7.66 -5.51 -31.46
CA TYR A 15 -6.37 -4.94 -31.08
C TYR A 15 -5.56 -5.95 -30.27
N THR A 16 -4.25 -5.86 -30.41
CA THR A 16 -3.30 -6.69 -29.70
C THR A 16 -2.78 -6.00 -28.45
N LYS A 17 -2.08 -6.74 -27.60
CA LYS A 17 -1.38 -6.19 -26.43
C LYS A 17 -0.35 -5.13 -26.86
N GLU A 18 0.36 -5.41 -27.95
CA GLU A 18 1.36 -4.51 -28.54
C GLU A 18 0.75 -3.18 -28.99
N ASP A 19 -0.46 -3.21 -29.58
CA ASP A 19 -1.19 -2.00 -29.99
C ASP A 19 -1.54 -1.12 -28.78
N VAL A 20 -1.96 -1.76 -27.68
CA VAL A 20 -2.25 -1.05 -26.41
C VAL A 20 -0.99 -0.43 -25.83
N GLU A 21 0.14 -1.15 -25.83
CA GLU A 21 1.43 -0.66 -25.34
C GLU A 21 1.93 0.53 -26.18
N GLU A 22 1.74 0.51 -27.50
CA GLU A 22 2.13 1.59 -28.37
C GLU A 22 1.27 2.86 -28.12
N ILE A 23 -0.04 2.71 -27.97
CA ILE A 23 -0.96 3.81 -27.62
C ILE A 23 -0.60 4.38 -26.24
N LEU A 24 -0.23 3.54 -25.28
CA LEU A 24 0.24 3.97 -23.98
C LEU A 24 1.52 4.80 -24.08
N LYS A 25 2.52 4.36 -24.86
CA LYS A 25 3.76 5.10 -25.10
C LYS A 25 3.49 6.50 -25.68
N ILE A 26 2.62 6.59 -26.70
CA ILE A 26 2.24 7.85 -27.30
C ILE A 26 1.53 8.77 -26.29
N SER A 27 0.62 8.22 -25.51
CA SER A 27 -0.11 8.96 -24.48
C SER A 27 0.83 9.49 -23.39
N LEU A 28 1.83 8.72 -22.99
CA LEU A 28 2.85 9.11 -22.01
C LEU A 28 3.75 10.22 -22.53
N GLU A 29 4.21 10.13 -23.79
CA GLU A 29 5.02 11.16 -24.43
C GLU A 29 4.25 12.49 -24.56
N MET A 30 2.98 12.45 -24.97
CA MET A 30 2.13 13.64 -25.02
C MET A 30 1.96 14.28 -23.63
N ARG A 31 1.79 13.49 -22.57
CA ARG A 31 1.68 13.99 -21.20
C ARG A 31 2.96 14.62 -20.72
N ARG A 32 4.10 13.99 -21.00
CA ARG A 32 5.41 14.56 -20.66
C ARG A 32 5.55 15.94 -21.30
N ARG A 33 5.23 16.09 -22.58
CA ARG A 33 5.28 17.37 -23.29
C ARG A 33 4.33 18.41 -22.70
N VAL A 34 3.10 18.01 -22.35
CA VAL A 34 2.12 18.91 -21.71
C VAL A 34 2.62 19.34 -20.32
N LYS A 35 3.14 18.41 -19.51
CA LYS A 35 3.72 18.70 -18.19
C LYS A 35 4.90 19.68 -18.26
N GLU A 36 5.78 19.50 -19.23
CA GLU A 36 6.91 20.42 -19.48
C GLU A 36 6.44 21.81 -19.92
N GLN A 37 5.44 21.89 -20.77
CA GLN A 37 4.87 23.17 -21.22
C GLN A 37 4.21 23.92 -20.07
N LEU A 38 3.44 23.25 -19.23
CA LEU A 38 2.77 23.86 -18.09
C LEU A 38 3.74 24.29 -17.00
N LYS A 39 4.83 23.54 -16.80
CA LYS A 39 5.91 23.93 -15.90
C LYS A 39 6.61 25.23 -16.37
N LYS A 40 6.74 25.41 -17.68
CA LYS A 40 7.26 26.66 -18.28
C LYS A 40 6.30 27.83 -18.13
N LEU A 41 5.00 27.60 -18.05
CA LEU A 41 3.96 28.62 -17.88
C LEU A 41 3.66 28.95 -16.42
N GLY A 42 4.38 28.35 -15.45
CA GLY A 42 4.29 28.68 -14.02
C GLY A 42 2.98 28.27 -13.35
N GLY A 43 2.24 27.35 -13.90
CA GLY A 43 0.93 26.95 -13.38
C GLY A 43 0.71 25.46 -13.22
N MET A 44 -0.13 25.12 -12.29
CA MET A 44 -0.82 23.89 -11.93
C MET A 44 0.01 22.57 -11.91
N GLU A 45 0.05 21.97 -10.72
CA GLU A 45 0.41 20.58 -10.53
C GLU A 45 -0.65 19.69 -11.19
N PHE A 46 -0.21 18.83 -12.12
CA PHE A 46 -1.06 17.80 -12.70
C PHE A 46 -1.20 16.65 -11.73
N TYR A 47 -2.42 16.27 -11.42
CA TYR A 47 -2.71 15.02 -10.73
C TYR A 47 -2.29 13.84 -11.62
N ASP A 48 -1.56 12.91 -11.04
CA ASP A 48 -1.17 11.67 -11.72
C ASP A 48 -2.45 10.88 -12.06
N ILE A 49 -2.64 10.60 -13.34
CA ILE A 49 -3.74 9.77 -13.80
C ILE A 49 -3.19 8.36 -13.98
N ASN A 50 -3.66 7.43 -13.19
CA ASN A 50 -3.35 6.02 -13.36
C ASN A 50 -4.07 5.48 -14.59
N PHE A 51 -3.40 4.58 -15.30
CA PHE A 51 -3.96 3.91 -16.45
C PHE A 51 -4.43 2.52 -16.06
N SER A 52 -5.62 2.16 -16.53
CA SER A 52 -6.09 0.79 -16.50
C SER A 52 -6.43 0.32 -17.89
N TYR A 53 -6.29 -0.96 -18.13
CA TYR A 53 -6.83 -1.62 -19.33
C TYR A 53 -7.63 -2.84 -18.92
N ILE A 54 -8.64 -3.20 -19.71
CA ILE A 54 -9.40 -4.42 -19.52
C ILE A 54 -8.75 -5.49 -20.39
N ASP A 55 -8.31 -6.58 -19.77
CA ASP A 55 -7.86 -7.76 -20.49
C ASP A 55 -9.04 -8.36 -21.26
N ASN A 56 -8.89 -8.53 -22.58
CA ASN A 56 -9.98 -9.00 -23.43
C ASN A 56 -10.27 -10.51 -23.29
N GLU A 57 -9.35 -11.29 -22.71
CA GLU A 57 -9.55 -12.73 -22.50
C GLU A 57 -10.21 -13.00 -21.17
N THR A 58 -9.80 -12.26 -20.12
CA THR A 58 -10.28 -12.47 -18.76
C THR A 58 -11.39 -11.49 -18.35
N PHE A 59 -11.56 -10.39 -19.10
CA PHE A 59 -12.43 -9.24 -18.78
C PHE A 59 -12.09 -8.57 -17.44
N GLU A 60 -10.90 -8.79 -16.92
CA GLU A 60 -10.40 -8.16 -15.71
C GLU A 60 -9.75 -6.81 -16.02
N GLU A 61 -9.93 -5.85 -15.12
CA GLU A 61 -9.30 -4.53 -15.20
C GLU A 61 -7.90 -4.59 -14.58
N HIS A 62 -6.87 -4.40 -15.40
CA HIS A 62 -5.47 -4.34 -14.95
C HIS A 62 -4.99 -2.90 -14.89
N TYR A 63 -4.28 -2.56 -13.83
CA TYR A 63 -3.71 -1.23 -13.63
C TYR A 63 -2.26 -1.21 -14.07
N VAL A 64 -1.93 -0.26 -14.95
CA VAL A 64 -0.55 -0.05 -15.40
C VAL A 64 0.07 1.03 -14.53
N SER A 65 1.04 0.64 -13.72
CA SER A 65 1.93 1.59 -13.06
C SER A 65 2.84 2.24 -14.10
N VAL A 66 2.93 3.58 -14.07
CA VAL A 66 3.82 4.31 -14.96
C VAL A 66 5.09 4.64 -14.18
N PRO A 67 6.20 3.93 -14.42
CA PRO A 67 7.44 4.08 -13.62
C PRO A 67 7.99 5.51 -13.59
N GLU A 68 7.76 6.28 -14.64
CA GLU A 68 8.25 7.67 -14.75
C GLU A 68 7.44 8.67 -13.88
N GLN A 69 6.25 8.31 -13.41
CA GLN A 69 5.41 9.19 -12.59
C GLN A 69 5.65 9.01 -11.09
N SER A 70 6.24 7.92 -10.67
CA SER A 70 6.44 7.60 -9.25
C SER A 70 7.64 8.30 -8.60
N GLY A 71 8.35 9.19 -9.32
CA GLY A 71 9.44 9.98 -8.70
C GLY A 71 10.56 9.16 -8.04
N GLY A 72 10.72 7.91 -8.42
CA GLY A 72 11.61 6.94 -7.79
C GLY A 72 10.85 5.90 -6.96
N LYS A 73 11.62 5.01 -6.33
CA LYS A 73 11.07 3.96 -5.46
C LYS A 73 10.42 4.58 -4.22
N LEU A 74 9.10 4.41 -4.06
CA LEU A 74 8.33 4.94 -2.93
C LEU A 74 8.69 4.23 -1.62
N ILE A 75 9.03 2.93 -1.71
CA ILE A 75 9.47 2.11 -0.58
C ILE A 75 11.01 2.07 -0.60
N PRO A 76 11.68 2.62 0.41
CA PRO A 76 13.14 2.68 0.45
C PRO A 76 13.76 1.29 0.62
N GLU A 77 14.94 1.07 0.04
CA GLU A 77 15.67 -0.21 0.16
C GLU A 77 16.25 -0.44 1.56
N GLY A 78 16.53 0.64 2.29
CA GLY A 78 17.13 0.59 3.62
C GLY A 78 16.14 0.26 4.73
N ILE A 79 16.68 0.12 5.94
CA ILE A 79 15.88 0.00 7.16
C ILE A 79 15.30 1.37 7.48
N CYS A 80 13.99 1.42 7.69
CA CYS A 80 13.28 2.64 8.07
C CYS A 80 13.47 2.96 9.57
N ASN A 81 13.04 4.13 9.99
CA ASN A 81 13.00 4.46 11.42
C ASN A 81 11.91 3.62 12.13
N PRO A 82 12.07 3.35 13.45
CA PRO A 82 10.97 2.77 14.22
C PRO A 82 9.69 3.57 14.06
N GLY A 83 8.56 2.88 13.90
CA GLY A 83 7.26 3.49 13.66
C GLY A 83 6.98 3.89 12.21
N GLN A 84 7.91 3.74 11.28
CA GLN A 84 7.72 4.02 9.87
C GLN A 84 7.39 2.73 9.11
N ILE A 85 6.23 2.70 8.45
CA ILE A 85 5.69 1.52 7.77
C ILE A 85 5.22 1.90 6.37
N TYR A 86 5.42 0.99 5.43
CA TYR A 86 4.85 1.07 4.09
C TYR A 86 3.86 -0.06 3.86
N THR A 87 2.71 0.28 3.29
CA THR A 87 1.69 -0.68 2.90
C THR A 87 1.20 -0.38 1.49
N VAL A 88 0.78 -1.41 0.79
CA VAL A 88 0.17 -1.30 -0.54
C VAL A 88 -1.22 -1.91 -0.44
N SER A 89 -2.21 -1.16 -0.82
CA SER A 89 -3.60 -1.62 -0.77
C SER A 89 -4.49 -0.85 -1.72
N ARG A 90 -5.71 -1.35 -1.92
CA ARG A 90 -6.73 -0.65 -2.69
C ARG A 90 -7.23 0.56 -1.93
N GLY A 91 -7.19 1.72 -2.58
CA GLY A 91 -7.73 2.97 -2.07
C GLY A 91 -9.22 3.14 -2.37
N LYS A 92 -9.78 4.25 -1.90
CA LYS A 92 -11.19 4.62 -2.08
C LYS A 92 -11.56 4.86 -3.55
N SER A 93 -10.61 5.30 -4.35
CA SER A 93 -10.77 5.44 -5.81
C SER A 93 -10.91 4.11 -6.55
N GLY A 94 -10.71 2.97 -5.86
CA GLY A 94 -10.63 1.64 -6.46
C GLY A 94 -9.23 1.28 -6.99
N MET A 95 -8.30 2.22 -7.02
CA MET A 95 -6.91 2.00 -7.44
C MET A 95 -6.08 1.40 -6.30
N ILE A 96 -4.99 0.73 -6.67
CA ILE A 96 -4.01 0.19 -5.71
C ILE A 96 -2.84 1.18 -5.63
N GLY A 97 -2.39 1.47 -4.42
CA GLY A 97 -1.30 2.42 -4.23
C GLY A 97 -0.60 2.25 -2.89
N VAL A 98 0.42 3.07 -2.70
CA VAL A 98 1.32 3.04 -1.55
C VAL A 98 0.90 4.05 -0.50
N PHE A 99 0.82 3.59 0.73
CA PHE A 99 0.61 4.43 1.91
C PHE A 99 1.82 4.33 2.84
N ARG A 100 2.20 5.46 3.40
CA ARG A 100 3.23 5.55 4.43
C ARG A 100 2.60 5.94 5.76
N LEU A 101 2.94 5.22 6.81
CA LEU A 101 2.55 5.50 8.18
C LEU A 101 3.81 5.85 8.97
N GLU A 102 3.72 6.89 9.80
CA GLU A 102 4.79 7.31 10.69
C GLU A 102 4.21 7.53 12.08
N SER A 103 4.77 6.87 13.09
CA SER A 103 4.29 6.95 14.46
C SER A 103 5.37 7.39 15.43
N GLN A 104 4.92 8.03 16.50
CA GLN A 104 5.73 8.42 17.67
C GLN A 104 5.05 7.97 18.95
N ALA A 105 5.85 7.71 19.96
CA ALA A 105 5.41 7.36 21.29
C ALA A 105 6.07 8.30 22.32
N LEU A 106 5.28 8.85 23.21
CA LEU A 106 5.71 9.80 24.23
C LEU A 106 5.20 9.36 25.59
N PRO A 107 5.92 9.62 26.71
CA PRO A 107 5.34 9.47 28.04
C PRO A 107 4.04 10.27 28.14
N GLY A 108 2.96 9.66 28.63
CA GLY A 108 1.66 10.30 28.63
C GLY A 108 0.59 9.56 29.42
N THR A 109 -0.66 9.67 29.02
CA THR A 109 -1.83 9.16 29.73
C THR A 109 -2.66 8.18 28.87
N GLY A 110 -2.11 7.66 27.78
CA GLY A 110 -2.77 6.72 26.90
C GLY A 110 -3.60 7.40 25.79
N LYS A 111 -3.26 8.62 25.42
CA LYS A 111 -3.91 9.31 24.30
C LYS A 111 -3.46 8.72 22.98
N PHE A 112 -4.36 8.75 22.01
CA PHE A 112 -4.09 8.35 20.63
C PHE A 112 -4.49 9.46 19.67
N GLU A 113 -3.50 10.08 19.04
CA GLU A 113 -3.68 11.16 18.07
C GLU A 113 -3.36 10.67 16.66
N ARG A 114 -4.13 11.15 15.68
CA ARG A 114 -4.05 10.76 14.28
C ARG A 114 -4.08 11.98 13.39
N THR A 115 -3.19 12.00 12.43
CA THR A 115 -3.12 13.05 11.41
C THR A 115 -3.07 12.44 10.00
N GLY A 116 -3.37 13.24 8.99
CA GLY A 116 -3.29 12.81 7.59
C GLY A 116 -4.52 12.05 7.06
N LEU A 117 -5.49 11.68 7.90
CA LEU A 117 -6.68 10.92 7.46
C LEU A 117 -7.80 11.80 6.85
N GLY A 118 -7.68 13.10 6.91
CA GLY A 118 -8.70 14.01 6.37
C GLY A 118 -10.12 13.70 6.85
N SER A 119 -11.07 13.56 5.92
CA SER A 119 -12.46 13.17 6.19
C SER A 119 -12.72 11.66 6.11
N GLU A 120 -11.71 10.83 5.84
CA GLU A 120 -11.86 9.40 5.58
C GLU A 120 -12.31 8.62 6.83
N ARG A 121 -13.60 8.28 6.87
CA ARG A 121 -14.21 7.62 8.03
C ARG A 121 -13.66 6.21 8.24
N ASP A 122 -13.58 5.42 7.18
CA ASP A 122 -13.17 4.02 7.24
C ASP A 122 -11.72 3.89 7.73
N ALA A 123 -10.83 4.77 7.26
CA ALA A 123 -9.45 4.82 7.71
C ALA A 123 -9.32 5.27 9.19
N LYS A 124 -10.20 6.17 9.65
CA LYS A 124 -10.27 6.53 11.07
C LYS A 124 -10.74 5.37 11.94
N GLU A 125 -11.71 4.61 11.47
CA GLU A 125 -12.20 3.40 12.14
C GLU A 125 -11.12 2.31 12.16
N ALA A 126 -10.40 2.09 11.06
CA ALA A 126 -9.25 1.19 10.98
C ALA A 126 -8.16 1.53 11.99
N SER A 127 -7.84 2.81 12.09
CA SER A 127 -6.86 3.33 13.05
C SER A 127 -7.30 3.06 14.51
N ASN A 128 -8.59 3.27 14.83
CA ASN A 128 -9.14 2.93 16.14
C ASN A 128 -9.10 1.43 16.41
N THR A 129 -9.44 0.62 15.41
CA THR A 129 -9.39 -0.84 15.47
C THR A 129 -7.99 -1.32 15.87
N ALA A 130 -6.95 -0.81 15.21
CA ALA A 130 -5.57 -1.15 15.50
C ALA A 130 -5.15 -0.75 16.93
N PHE A 131 -5.48 0.47 17.36
CA PHE A 131 -5.12 0.93 18.69
C PHE A 131 -5.88 0.20 19.81
N ASN A 132 -7.15 -0.09 19.62
CA ASN A 132 -7.95 -0.89 20.54
C ASN A 132 -7.43 -2.33 20.62
N TYR A 133 -7.01 -2.91 19.48
CA TYR A 133 -6.36 -4.21 19.47
C TYR A 133 -5.05 -4.20 20.25
N LEU A 134 -4.22 -3.17 20.06
CA LEU A 134 -2.97 -3.01 20.83
C LEU A 134 -3.24 -2.89 22.33
N LYS A 135 -4.27 -2.15 22.74
CA LYS A 135 -4.69 -2.04 24.16
C LYS A 135 -5.05 -3.40 24.76
N ALA A 136 -5.81 -4.19 24.00
CA ALA A 136 -6.33 -5.47 24.49
C ALA A 136 -5.26 -6.60 24.43
N ASN A 137 -4.38 -6.57 23.44
CA ASN A 137 -3.49 -7.68 23.12
C ASN A 137 -2.00 -7.30 23.12
N GLY A 138 -1.62 -6.08 23.46
CA GLY A 138 -0.23 -5.63 23.45
C GLY A 138 0.72 -6.54 24.25
N ASN A 139 0.26 -7.09 25.37
CA ASN A 139 1.03 -8.04 26.19
C ASN A 139 1.36 -9.35 25.45
N LYS A 140 0.56 -9.76 24.44
CA LYS A 140 0.87 -10.93 23.60
C LYS A 140 2.02 -10.64 22.63
N ILE A 141 2.22 -9.37 22.28
CA ILE A 141 3.33 -8.92 21.45
C ILE A 141 4.55 -8.70 22.34
N SER A 142 4.42 -7.91 23.39
CA SER A 142 5.49 -7.69 24.38
C SER A 142 4.95 -7.03 25.64
N GLY A 143 5.43 -7.50 26.79
CA GLY A 143 5.18 -6.83 28.08
C GLY A 143 5.75 -5.42 28.20
N ALA A 144 6.61 -5.00 27.26
CA ALA A 144 7.14 -3.64 27.22
C ALA A 144 6.17 -2.62 26.58
N ILE A 145 5.12 -3.08 25.89
CA ILE A 145 4.14 -2.20 25.28
C ILE A 145 3.19 -1.66 26.36
N SER A 146 3.21 -0.35 26.57
CA SER A 146 2.27 0.34 27.46
C SER A 146 1.35 1.25 26.64
N THR A 147 0.05 1.11 26.84
CA THR A 147 -0.97 1.98 26.27
C THR A 147 -1.68 2.84 27.32
N VAL A 148 -1.20 2.79 28.56
CA VAL A 148 -1.74 3.56 29.70
C VAL A 148 -0.85 4.75 30.02
N ASN A 149 0.47 4.53 30.01
CA ASN A 149 1.48 5.54 30.36
C ASN A 149 2.22 6.08 29.14
N THR A 150 1.70 5.81 27.94
CA THR A 150 2.31 6.22 26.68
C THR A 150 1.24 6.80 25.75
N ASP A 151 1.45 8.02 25.30
CA ASP A 151 0.66 8.63 24.25
C ASP A 151 1.24 8.27 22.89
N TYR A 152 0.38 7.94 21.94
CA TYR A 152 0.75 7.57 20.59
C TYR A 152 0.24 8.59 19.58
N ILE A 153 1.12 9.00 18.68
CA ILE A 153 0.78 9.89 17.57
C ILE A 153 1.11 9.16 16.28
N ILE A 154 0.20 9.15 15.33
CA ILE A 154 0.43 8.53 14.02
C ILE A 154 -0.01 9.46 12.89
N ASN A 155 0.83 9.58 11.88
CA ASN A 155 0.56 10.30 10.64
C ASN A 155 0.41 9.32 9.48
N TYR A 156 -0.62 9.53 8.68
CA TYR A 156 -0.91 8.74 7.49
C TYR A 156 -0.66 9.58 6.25
N GLN A 157 0.03 9.01 5.29
CA GLN A 157 0.33 9.65 4.03
C GLN A 157 -0.10 8.76 2.88
N ASP A 158 -1.02 9.24 2.09
CA ASP A 158 -1.39 8.69 0.81
C ASP A 158 -0.41 9.22 -0.23
N LEU A 159 0.53 8.37 -0.67
CA LEU A 159 1.62 8.81 -1.55
C LEU A 159 1.17 9.02 -3.00
N GLN A 160 -0.02 8.57 -3.34
CA GLN A 160 -0.55 8.60 -4.72
C GLN A 160 -1.94 9.25 -4.84
N GLY A 161 -2.51 9.72 -3.73
CA GLY A 161 -3.80 10.45 -3.72
C GLY A 161 -5.02 9.58 -4.06
N ILE A 162 -4.98 8.28 -3.73
CA ILE A 162 -6.04 7.32 -4.09
C ILE A 162 -7.14 7.17 -3.02
N GLY A 163 -6.98 7.82 -1.88
CA GLY A 163 -7.90 7.75 -0.74
C GLY A 163 -7.65 6.53 0.17
N MET A 164 -7.79 6.72 1.46
CA MET A 164 -7.50 5.72 2.48
C MET A 164 -8.74 4.92 2.87
N THR A 165 -8.57 3.64 3.22
CA THR A 165 -9.66 2.70 3.54
C THR A 165 -9.41 1.95 4.85
N SER A 166 -10.23 0.93 5.14
CA SER A 166 -10.10 0.04 6.29
C SER A 166 -8.82 -0.80 6.28
N THR A 167 -8.18 -0.97 5.14
CA THR A 167 -6.95 -1.76 4.97
C THR A 167 -5.76 -1.27 5.80
N LEU A 168 -5.85 -0.06 6.36
CA LEU A 168 -4.80 0.52 7.20
C LEU A 168 -4.75 -0.04 8.63
N ALA A 169 -5.68 -0.91 9.04
CA ALA A 169 -5.74 -1.42 10.42
C ALA A 169 -4.47 -2.22 10.80
N LEU A 170 -4.06 -3.19 10.00
CA LEU A 170 -2.86 -3.99 10.28
C LEU A 170 -1.57 -3.16 10.20
N PRO A 171 -1.32 -2.38 9.15
CA PRO A 171 -0.16 -1.49 9.11
C PRO A 171 -0.08 -0.53 10.29
N THR A 172 -1.21 -0.01 10.76
CA THR A 172 -1.28 0.84 11.96
C THR A 172 -0.83 0.08 13.21
N LEU A 173 -1.31 -1.16 13.41
CA LEU A 173 -0.89 -1.98 14.53
C LEU A 173 0.63 -2.21 14.53
N ILE A 174 1.20 -2.54 13.36
CA ILE A 174 2.64 -2.75 13.22
C ILE A 174 3.42 -1.46 13.49
N ALA A 175 2.95 -0.30 12.99
CA ALA A 175 3.58 1.00 13.24
C ALA A 175 3.62 1.33 14.74
N LEU A 176 2.50 1.15 15.44
CA LEU A 176 2.39 1.39 16.88
C LEU A 176 3.28 0.44 17.69
N ALA A 177 3.30 -0.85 17.35
CA ALA A 177 4.17 -1.83 18.00
C ALA A 177 5.66 -1.53 17.72
N SER A 178 6.00 -1.16 16.50
CA SER A 178 7.35 -0.76 16.09
C SER A 178 7.89 0.38 16.95
N ILE A 179 7.12 1.46 17.07
CA ILE A 179 7.56 2.62 17.88
C ILE A 179 7.57 2.31 19.38
N ALA A 180 6.60 1.54 19.89
CA ALA A 180 6.54 1.15 21.28
C ALA A 180 7.75 0.31 21.71
N LEU A 181 8.26 -0.52 20.80
CA LEU A 181 9.42 -1.37 21.02
C LEU A 181 10.74 -0.72 20.60
N GLY A 182 10.70 0.46 19.97
CA GLY A 182 11.88 1.11 19.41
C GLY A 182 12.58 0.27 18.31
N LYS A 183 11.83 -0.62 17.63
CA LYS A 183 12.37 -1.53 16.62
C LYS A 183 11.86 -1.16 15.24
N PRO A 184 12.74 -0.91 14.26
CA PRO A 184 12.34 -0.68 12.89
C PRO A 184 11.78 -1.96 12.25
N THR A 185 11.05 -1.82 11.15
CA THR A 185 10.71 -2.95 10.29
C THR A 185 11.91 -3.43 9.49
N VAL A 186 11.84 -4.69 9.02
CA VAL A 186 12.81 -5.20 8.05
C VAL A 186 12.84 -4.32 6.80
N GLY A 187 14.03 -4.11 6.23
CA GLY A 187 14.20 -3.18 5.11
C GLY A 187 13.46 -3.61 3.85
N ALA A 188 13.02 -2.64 3.06
CA ALA A 188 12.34 -2.79 1.77
C ALA A 188 11.07 -3.67 1.84
N VAL A 189 10.33 -3.63 2.97
CA VAL A 189 9.11 -4.42 3.16
C VAL A 189 7.86 -3.62 2.85
N ALA A 190 6.94 -4.22 2.11
CA ALA A 190 5.55 -3.82 2.01
C ALA A 190 4.70 -4.71 2.92
N VAL A 191 3.94 -4.10 3.83
CA VAL A 191 3.00 -4.81 4.70
C VAL A 191 1.67 -4.91 3.95
N LEU A 192 1.17 -6.13 3.76
CA LEU A 192 -0.10 -6.40 3.12
C LEU A 192 -1.05 -7.12 4.06
N GLY A 193 -2.34 -6.84 3.92
CA GLY A 193 -3.42 -7.48 4.68
C GLY A 193 -4.16 -6.52 5.60
N GLU A 194 -5.24 -7.01 6.15
CA GLU A 194 -6.17 -6.27 7.01
C GLU A 194 -6.57 -7.13 8.21
N ILE A 195 -6.90 -6.48 9.31
CA ILE A 195 -7.43 -7.13 10.51
C ILE A 195 -8.77 -6.53 10.92
N SER A 196 -9.63 -7.38 11.45
CA SER A 196 -10.84 -6.96 12.16
C SER A 196 -10.53 -6.48 13.58
N ILE A 197 -11.53 -5.96 14.27
CA ILE A 197 -11.40 -5.51 15.67
C ILE A 197 -10.99 -6.64 16.63
N SER A 198 -11.32 -7.88 16.31
CA SER A 198 -10.90 -9.07 17.08
C SER A 198 -9.52 -9.60 16.69
N GLY A 199 -8.86 -9.00 15.69
CA GLY A 199 -7.57 -9.45 15.16
C GLY A 199 -7.68 -10.56 14.11
N THR A 200 -8.88 -10.89 13.66
CA THR A 200 -9.07 -11.86 12.58
C THR A 200 -8.50 -11.29 11.29
N LEU A 201 -7.67 -12.08 10.62
CA LEU A 201 -7.11 -11.69 9.32
C LEU A 201 -8.21 -11.69 8.25
N ILE A 202 -8.19 -10.66 7.42
CA ILE A 202 -9.13 -10.50 6.31
C ILE A 202 -8.37 -10.80 5.02
N LYS A 203 -8.98 -11.61 4.15
CA LYS A 203 -8.42 -11.97 2.85
C LYS A 203 -8.31 -10.73 1.98
N MET A 204 -7.22 -10.61 1.26
CA MET A 204 -7.02 -9.55 0.28
C MET A 204 -7.59 -9.97 -1.08
N ASP A 205 -8.13 -9.00 -1.79
CA ASP A 205 -8.50 -9.13 -3.20
C ASP A 205 -7.34 -8.64 -4.11
N ASN A 206 -7.33 -9.09 -5.38
CA ASN A 206 -6.39 -8.62 -6.41
C ASN A 206 -4.91 -8.73 -6.01
N LEU A 207 -4.52 -9.92 -5.55
CA LEU A 207 -3.15 -10.17 -5.08
C LEU A 207 -2.09 -9.87 -6.15
N ALA A 208 -2.32 -10.28 -7.40
CA ALA A 208 -1.38 -10.07 -8.51
C ALA A 208 -1.10 -8.58 -8.74
N ASP A 209 -2.17 -7.76 -8.85
CA ASP A 209 -2.04 -6.32 -9.07
C ASP A 209 -1.36 -5.62 -7.86
N THR A 210 -1.70 -6.05 -6.64
CA THR A 210 -1.07 -5.51 -5.42
C THR A 210 0.43 -5.82 -5.39
N LEU A 211 0.83 -7.04 -5.75
CA LEU A 211 2.25 -7.42 -5.84
C LEU A 211 2.97 -6.65 -6.95
N GLN A 212 2.30 -6.40 -8.10
CA GLN A 212 2.89 -5.60 -9.15
C GLN A 212 3.19 -4.17 -8.66
N VAL A 213 2.24 -3.53 -7.97
CA VAL A 213 2.46 -2.20 -7.38
C VAL A 213 3.56 -2.22 -6.32
N CYS A 214 3.67 -3.29 -5.52
CA CYS A 214 4.78 -3.47 -4.58
C CYS A 214 6.14 -3.47 -5.28
N LEU A 215 6.26 -4.22 -6.40
CA LEU A 215 7.48 -4.32 -7.19
C LEU A 215 7.88 -2.96 -7.77
N ASP A 216 6.94 -2.30 -8.43
CA ASP A 216 7.14 -1.00 -9.07
C ASP A 216 7.51 0.08 -8.05
N SER A 217 6.96 -0.02 -6.85
CA SER A 217 7.25 0.89 -5.74
C SER A 217 8.57 0.60 -5.00
N GLY A 218 9.28 -0.47 -5.37
CA GLY A 218 10.61 -0.78 -4.85
C GLY A 218 10.65 -1.76 -3.68
N ALA A 219 9.53 -2.40 -3.31
CA ALA A 219 9.53 -3.46 -2.31
C ALA A 219 10.41 -4.64 -2.77
N LYS A 220 11.16 -5.20 -1.84
CA LYS A 220 11.92 -6.45 -2.01
C LYS A 220 11.35 -7.59 -1.18
N LYS A 221 10.63 -7.22 -0.14
CA LYS A 221 9.97 -8.14 0.77
C LYS A 221 8.50 -7.79 0.85
N VAL A 222 7.67 -8.82 0.94
CA VAL A 222 6.23 -8.66 1.11
C VAL A 222 5.79 -9.47 2.30
N LEU A 223 5.16 -8.81 3.27
CA LEU A 223 4.53 -9.45 4.42
C LEU A 223 3.07 -9.73 4.08
N LEU A 224 2.67 -11.00 4.02
CA LEU A 224 1.43 -11.46 3.42
C LEU A 224 0.69 -12.46 4.32
N PRO A 225 -0.65 -12.36 4.51
CA PRO A 225 -1.41 -13.38 5.22
C PRO A 225 -1.26 -14.76 4.57
N MET A 226 -1.05 -15.81 5.36
CA MET A 226 -0.91 -17.19 4.85
C MET A 226 -2.11 -17.62 4.01
N MET A 227 -3.31 -17.13 4.29
CA MET A 227 -4.52 -17.45 3.52
C MET A 227 -4.44 -17.01 2.05
N CYS A 228 -3.62 -15.99 1.73
CA CYS A 228 -3.41 -15.53 0.36
C CYS A 228 -2.53 -16.49 -0.46
N ALA A 229 -1.87 -17.48 0.16
CA ALA A 229 -1.11 -18.48 -0.58
C ALA A 229 -1.98 -19.30 -1.55
N ALA A 230 -3.28 -19.42 -1.26
CA ALA A 230 -4.22 -20.09 -2.16
C ALA A 230 -4.40 -19.35 -3.51
N ASP A 231 -4.13 -18.04 -3.54
CA ASP A 231 -4.31 -17.21 -4.72
C ASP A 231 -3.03 -17.13 -5.59
N PHE A 232 -1.93 -17.80 -5.18
CA PHE A 232 -0.66 -17.77 -5.92
C PHE A 232 -0.77 -18.33 -7.33
N GLY A 233 -1.75 -19.22 -7.56
CA GLY A 233 -2.04 -19.73 -8.91
C GLY A 233 -2.51 -18.64 -9.90
N THR A 234 -2.94 -17.50 -9.41
CA THR A 234 -3.37 -16.35 -10.23
C THR A 234 -2.25 -15.32 -10.44
N VAL A 235 -1.11 -15.48 -9.76
CA VAL A 235 0.02 -14.55 -9.81
C VAL A 235 1.09 -15.08 -10.76
N PRO A 236 1.61 -14.26 -11.69
CA PRO A 236 2.71 -14.64 -12.57
C PRO A 236 3.92 -15.13 -11.76
N PRO A 237 4.54 -16.28 -12.13
CA PRO A 237 5.70 -16.84 -11.42
C PRO A 237 6.89 -15.87 -11.31
N GLU A 238 7.12 -15.07 -12.34
CA GLU A 238 8.17 -14.05 -12.40
C GLU A 238 7.98 -12.99 -11.33
N LEU A 239 6.72 -12.61 -11.09
CA LEU A 239 6.37 -11.62 -10.08
C LEU A 239 6.59 -12.19 -8.67
N LEU A 240 6.16 -13.43 -8.42
CA LEU A 240 6.44 -14.12 -7.15
C LEU A 240 7.94 -14.25 -6.89
N GLY A 241 8.73 -14.58 -7.92
CA GLY A 241 10.19 -14.71 -7.84
C GLY A 241 10.93 -13.40 -7.56
N SER A 242 10.25 -12.25 -7.71
CA SER A 242 10.84 -10.92 -7.48
C SER A 242 10.89 -10.52 -6.01
N PHE A 243 10.25 -11.27 -5.12
CA PHE A 243 10.11 -10.96 -3.69
C PHE A 243 10.63 -12.05 -2.77
N GLN A 244 11.09 -11.63 -1.60
CA GLN A 244 11.08 -12.47 -0.41
C GLN A 244 9.70 -12.36 0.22
N ILE A 245 8.88 -13.41 0.07
CA ILE A 245 7.54 -13.46 0.65
C ILE A 245 7.64 -13.97 2.09
N ILE A 246 7.07 -13.21 3.02
CA ILE A 246 7.04 -13.50 4.45
C ILE A 246 5.58 -13.70 4.84
N PHE A 247 5.20 -14.94 5.13
CA PHE A 247 3.84 -15.26 5.54
C PHE A 247 3.62 -15.05 7.03
N TYR A 248 2.42 -14.64 7.41
CA TYR A 248 1.97 -14.54 8.80
C TYR A 248 0.57 -15.15 8.99
N ASN A 249 0.31 -15.63 10.22
CA ASN A 249 -0.92 -16.36 10.56
C ASN A 249 -1.80 -15.65 11.59
N SER A 250 -1.30 -14.61 12.24
CA SER A 250 -2.04 -13.78 13.20
C SER A 250 -1.55 -12.34 13.16
N ALA A 251 -2.28 -11.45 13.82
CA ALA A 251 -1.88 -10.05 13.93
C ALA A 251 -0.55 -9.90 14.69
N GLU A 252 -0.34 -10.67 15.75
CA GLU A 252 0.91 -10.69 16.51
C GLU A 252 2.07 -11.24 15.68
N ASP A 253 1.84 -12.34 14.94
CA ASP A 253 2.83 -12.94 14.05
C ASP A 253 3.26 -11.96 12.94
N ALA A 254 2.29 -11.17 12.42
CA ALA A 254 2.59 -10.09 11.48
C ALA A 254 3.53 -9.04 12.08
N VAL A 255 3.31 -8.65 13.34
CA VAL A 255 4.18 -7.70 14.04
C VAL A 255 5.58 -8.29 14.20
N PHE A 256 5.72 -9.54 14.69
CA PHE A 256 7.03 -10.18 14.89
C PHE A 256 7.82 -10.26 13.59
N LYS A 257 7.19 -10.71 12.53
CA LYS A 257 7.83 -10.87 11.21
C LYS A 257 8.16 -9.53 10.56
N ALA A 258 7.29 -8.53 10.72
CA ALA A 258 7.57 -7.18 10.24
C ALA A 258 8.79 -6.56 10.92
N LEU A 259 8.96 -6.82 12.23
CA LEU A 259 10.07 -6.29 13.02
C LEU A 259 11.33 -7.19 12.99
N GLY A 260 11.27 -8.34 12.30
CA GLY A 260 12.37 -9.31 12.27
C GLY A 260 12.70 -9.87 13.66
N VAL A 261 11.68 -10.06 14.51
CA VAL A 261 11.80 -10.63 15.85
C VAL A 261 11.21 -12.04 15.78
N GLU A 262 12.02 -13.05 16.06
CA GLU A 262 11.58 -14.45 16.22
C GLU A 262 11.22 -14.76 17.67
#